data_41c761ae9bae6e82af7eadae44de2b23
#
_entry.id   41c761ae9bae6e82af7eadae44de2b23
#
_cell.length_a   1.000
_cell.length_b   1.000
_cell.length_c   1.000
_cell.angle_alpha   90.00
_cell.angle_beta   90.00
_cell.angle_gamma   90.00
#
_symmetry.space_group_name_H-M   'P 1'
#
loop_
_entity.id
_entity.type
_entity.pdbx_description
1 polymer ?
#
loop_
_entity_poly.entity_id
_entity_poly.type
_entity_poly.pdbx_seq_one_letter_code
_entity_poly.pdbx_strand_id
1 'polypeptide(L)'
;MTGEFIIYWALTHGFKHVDKKEDIEANTFTTLISDMGQFYQITLYYEKKNKQVHKTTFFDSLKIIPFSVDETAKAFKLPISKLTLDYDKPRYRGWRITEEERAYIKNDVLIMAKALNVIFSEDLTKMTRARKCTC
;
A
#
# COMPACT_ATOMS: atom_id res chain seq x y z
N MET A 1 -6.93 -4.94 1.57
CA MET A 1 -6.86 -5.95 0.48
C MET A 1 -5.57 -5.91 -0.36
N THR A 2 -4.88 -4.79 -0.51
CA THR A 2 -3.63 -4.73 -1.30
C THR A 2 -2.50 -5.61 -0.71
N GLY A 3 -2.44 -5.76 0.60
CA GLY A 3 -1.42 -6.56 1.28
C GLY A 3 -1.44 -8.04 0.94
N GLU A 4 -2.61 -8.62 0.69
CA GLU A 4 -2.75 -10.04 0.34
C GLU A 4 -2.04 -10.38 -0.97
N PHE A 5 -2.10 -9.49 -1.97
CA PHE A 5 -1.39 -9.69 -3.23
C PHE A 5 0.13 -9.66 -3.06
N ILE A 6 0.63 -8.79 -2.19
CA ILE A 6 2.08 -8.71 -1.89
C ILE A 6 2.54 -9.96 -1.16
N ILE A 7 1.76 -10.45 -0.18
CA ILE A 7 2.05 -11.69 0.54
C ILE A 7 2.06 -12.87 -0.42
N TYR A 8 1.03 -13.00 -1.25
CA TYR A 8 0.96 -14.06 -2.26
C TYR A 8 2.15 -14.02 -3.21
N TRP A 9 2.50 -12.82 -3.70
CA TRP A 9 3.66 -12.65 -4.56
C TRP A 9 4.95 -13.08 -3.85
N ALA A 10 5.17 -12.64 -2.61
CA ALA A 10 6.36 -12.98 -1.85
C ALA A 10 6.49 -14.49 -1.64
N LEU A 11 5.41 -15.16 -1.22
CA LEU A 11 5.40 -16.62 -1.00
C LEU A 11 5.67 -17.39 -2.30
N THR A 12 5.12 -16.94 -3.44
CA THR A 12 5.33 -17.61 -4.74
C THR A 12 6.69 -17.31 -5.37
N HIS A 13 7.43 -16.31 -4.86
CA HIS A 13 8.77 -15.92 -5.33
C HIS A 13 9.89 -16.30 -4.36
N GLY A 14 9.64 -17.26 -3.48
CA GLY A 14 10.65 -17.87 -2.63
C GLY A 14 10.97 -17.09 -1.34
N PHE A 15 10.14 -16.10 -0.97
CA PHE A 15 10.25 -15.44 0.33
C PHE A 15 9.58 -16.28 1.40
N LYS A 16 10.20 -16.33 2.58
CA LYS A 16 9.69 -17.04 3.77
C LYS A 16 9.20 -16.04 4.80
N HIS A 17 8.01 -16.27 5.36
CA HIS A 17 7.49 -15.47 6.46
C HIS A 17 8.26 -15.76 7.74
N VAL A 18 8.65 -14.72 8.47
CA VAL A 18 9.30 -14.80 9.78
C VAL A 18 8.68 -13.81 10.75
N ASP A 19 8.56 -14.21 12.00
CA ASP A 19 7.97 -13.39 13.07
C ASP A 19 9.02 -12.75 13.97
N LYS A 20 10.18 -13.40 14.11
CA LYS A 20 11.25 -12.95 14.99
C LYS A 20 12.31 -12.18 14.23
N LYS A 21 12.86 -11.16 14.89
CA LYS A 21 13.94 -10.34 14.32
C LYS A 21 15.22 -11.15 14.04
N GLU A 22 15.45 -12.17 14.84
CA GLU A 22 16.63 -13.05 14.74
C GLU A 22 16.62 -13.90 13.47
N ASP A 23 15.43 -14.20 12.93
CA ASP A 23 15.24 -15.01 11.73
C ASP A 23 15.26 -14.17 10.44
N ILE A 24 15.50 -12.86 10.53
CA ILE A 24 15.52 -11.99 9.37
C ILE A 24 16.81 -12.20 8.59
N GLU A 25 16.65 -12.70 7.38
CA GLU A 25 17.72 -12.93 6.40
C GLU A 25 17.26 -12.55 4.99
N ALA A 26 18.12 -12.74 3.99
CA ALA A 26 17.73 -12.54 2.59
C ALA A 26 16.59 -13.49 2.19
N ASN A 27 15.65 -13.00 1.40
CA ASN A 27 14.45 -13.72 0.97
C ASN A 27 13.50 -14.10 2.12
N THR A 28 13.41 -13.24 3.14
CA THR A 28 12.37 -13.32 4.16
C THR A 28 11.46 -12.11 4.11
N PHE A 29 10.31 -12.22 4.75
CA PHE A 29 9.42 -11.06 4.96
C PHE A 29 8.75 -11.13 6.33
N THR A 30 8.45 -9.97 6.87
CA THR A 30 7.69 -9.80 8.11
C THR A 30 6.38 -9.08 7.82
N THR A 31 5.37 -9.33 8.63
CA THR A 31 4.07 -8.66 8.54
C THR A 31 3.72 -8.03 9.87
N LEU A 32 2.99 -6.92 9.82
CA LEU A 32 2.29 -6.36 10.96
C LEU A 32 0.80 -6.35 10.63
N ILE A 33 0.07 -7.28 11.23
CA ILE A 33 -1.37 -7.46 11.05
C ILE A 33 -2.01 -7.35 12.43
N SER A 34 -3.14 -6.64 12.55
CA SER A 34 -3.87 -6.55 13.83
C SER A 34 -4.54 -7.89 14.17
N ASP A 35 -4.92 -8.05 15.44
CA ASP A 35 -5.71 -9.19 15.92
C ASP A 35 -7.06 -9.34 15.19
N MET A 36 -7.55 -8.25 14.59
CA MET A 36 -8.77 -8.23 13.77
C MET A 36 -8.50 -8.51 12.28
N GLY A 37 -7.29 -8.96 11.92
CA GLY A 37 -6.90 -9.26 10.54
C GLY A 37 -6.66 -8.02 9.67
N GLN A 38 -6.59 -6.83 10.25
CA GLN A 38 -6.28 -5.61 9.49
C GLN A 38 -4.78 -5.54 9.19
N PHE A 39 -4.47 -5.43 7.92
CA PHE A 39 -3.12 -5.26 7.43
C PHE A 39 -2.58 -3.85 7.72
N TYR A 40 -1.37 -3.76 8.25
CA TYR A 40 -0.67 -2.50 8.52
C TYR A 40 0.59 -2.34 7.69
N GLN A 41 1.42 -3.39 7.63
CA GLN A 41 2.75 -3.30 7.05
C GLN A 41 3.25 -4.67 6.60
N ILE A 42 3.96 -4.70 5.47
CA ILE A 42 4.81 -5.83 5.04
C ILE A 42 6.22 -5.28 4.82
N THR A 43 7.22 -5.97 5.32
CA THR A 43 8.62 -5.67 5.01
C THR A 43 9.26 -6.88 4.34
N LEU A 44 9.73 -6.70 3.11
CA LEU A 44 10.50 -7.68 2.36
C LEU A 44 11.99 -7.44 2.58
N TYR A 45 12.73 -8.50 2.87
CA TYR A 45 14.19 -8.49 3.00
C TYR A 45 14.80 -9.28 1.84
N TYR A 46 15.71 -8.69 1.11
CA TYR A 46 16.33 -9.28 -0.07
C TYR A 46 17.80 -8.88 -0.19
N GLU A 47 18.56 -9.71 -0.89
CA GLU A 47 19.97 -9.46 -1.14
C GLU A 47 20.15 -8.77 -2.49
N LYS A 48 21.02 -7.75 -2.55
CA LYS A 48 21.51 -7.16 -3.79
C LYS A 48 22.88 -7.71 -4.14
N LYS A 49 23.38 -7.33 -5.31
CA LYS A 49 24.68 -7.78 -5.87
C LYS A 49 25.88 -7.59 -4.94
N ASN A 50 25.79 -6.69 -3.95
CA ASN A 50 26.82 -6.44 -2.95
C ASN A 50 26.74 -7.36 -1.72
N LYS A 51 25.90 -8.38 -1.72
CA LYS A 51 25.63 -9.30 -0.61
C LYS A 51 25.09 -8.64 0.67
N GLN A 52 24.62 -7.40 0.59
CA GLN A 52 23.96 -6.74 1.72
C GLN A 52 22.47 -6.99 1.67
N VAL A 53 21.89 -7.25 2.85
CA VAL A 53 20.45 -7.40 2.98
C VAL A 53 19.80 -6.01 2.96
N HIS A 54 18.93 -5.80 2.02
CA HIS A 54 18.11 -4.60 1.86
C HIS A 54 16.69 -4.89 2.28
N LYS A 55 15.95 -3.85 2.61
CA LYS A 55 14.52 -3.98 2.95
C LYS A 55 13.65 -3.01 2.15
N THR A 56 12.48 -3.46 1.78
CA THR A 56 11.41 -2.62 1.24
C THR A 56 10.18 -2.80 2.11
N THR A 57 9.63 -1.71 2.60
CA THR A 57 8.45 -1.72 3.47
C THR A 57 7.26 -1.14 2.74
N PHE A 58 6.16 -1.88 2.73
CA PHE A 58 4.85 -1.48 2.22
C PHE A 58 3.94 -1.14 3.39
N PHE A 59 3.31 0.01 3.34
CA PHE A 59 2.33 0.45 4.34
C PHE A 59 0.94 0.57 3.71
N ASP A 60 -0.08 0.26 4.47
CA ASP A 60 -1.44 0.58 4.06
C ASP A 60 -1.72 2.07 4.36
N SER A 61 -1.99 2.83 3.31
CA SER A 61 -2.31 4.26 3.41
C SER A 61 -3.60 4.54 4.19
N LEU A 62 -4.50 3.56 4.32
CA LEU A 62 -5.73 3.67 5.10
C LEU A 62 -5.46 4.03 6.58
N LYS A 63 -4.28 3.75 7.11
CA LYS A 63 -3.87 4.14 8.46
C LYS A 63 -3.49 5.61 8.58
N ILE A 64 -3.09 6.22 7.48
CA ILE A 64 -2.74 7.64 7.39
C ILE A 64 -3.96 8.44 6.93
N ILE A 65 -4.66 7.92 5.91
CA ILE A 65 -5.85 8.51 5.31
C ILE A 65 -7.01 7.50 5.47
N PRO A 66 -7.79 7.56 6.57
CA PRO A 66 -8.86 6.61 6.84
C PRO A 66 -10.15 6.94 6.08
N PHE A 67 -10.01 7.31 4.82
CA PHE A 67 -11.10 7.71 3.94
C PHE A 67 -11.09 6.91 2.64
N SER A 68 -12.25 6.73 2.05
CA SER A 68 -12.34 6.25 0.67
C SER A 68 -11.68 7.25 -0.29
N VAL A 69 -11.38 6.80 -1.51
CA VAL A 69 -10.78 7.67 -2.54
C VAL A 69 -11.65 8.92 -2.82
N ASP A 70 -12.97 8.75 -2.88
CA ASP A 70 -13.91 9.85 -3.10
C ASP A 70 -13.93 10.84 -1.91
N GLU A 71 -14.00 10.33 -0.69
CA GLU A 71 -13.92 11.17 0.51
C GLU A 71 -12.58 11.88 0.63
N THR A 72 -11.50 11.23 0.26
CA THR A 72 -10.16 11.81 0.21
C THR A 72 -10.11 12.99 -0.77
N ALA A 73 -10.63 12.82 -1.99
CA ALA A 73 -10.68 13.90 -2.98
C ALA A 73 -11.44 15.13 -2.45
N LYS A 74 -12.56 14.91 -1.77
CA LYS A 74 -13.38 15.97 -1.16
C LYS A 74 -12.68 16.62 0.04
N ALA A 75 -12.16 15.82 0.96
CA ALA A 75 -11.51 16.31 2.19
C ALA A 75 -10.28 17.17 1.89
N PHE A 76 -9.50 16.79 0.88
CA PHE A 76 -8.31 17.54 0.44
C PHE A 76 -8.61 18.61 -0.61
N LYS A 77 -9.89 18.80 -0.97
CA LYS A 77 -10.35 19.78 -1.99
C LYS A 77 -9.57 19.65 -3.30
N LEU A 78 -9.34 18.41 -3.72
CA LEU A 78 -8.59 18.16 -4.95
C LEU A 78 -9.42 18.53 -6.19
N PRO A 79 -8.80 19.07 -7.26
CA PRO A 79 -9.51 19.43 -8.49
C PRO A 79 -9.86 18.19 -9.35
N ILE A 80 -9.82 17.02 -8.78
CA ILE A 80 -10.13 15.74 -9.39
C ILE A 80 -11.09 14.96 -8.48
N SER A 81 -12.07 14.30 -9.09
CA SER A 81 -13.05 13.45 -8.40
C SER A 81 -12.90 12.01 -8.82
N LYS A 82 -13.41 11.10 -7.99
CA LYS A 82 -13.44 9.68 -8.32
C LYS A 82 -14.31 9.45 -9.56
N LEU A 83 -13.80 8.66 -10.50
CA LEU A 83 -14.56 8.16 -11.64
C LEU A 83 -15.38 6.91 -11.25
N THR A 84 -16.35 6.54 -12.07
CA THR A 84 -17.13 5.31 -11.89
C THR A 84 -16.60 4.22 -12.80
N LEU A 85 -16.61 2.97 -12.32
CA LEU A 85 -16.25 1.79 -13.08
C LEU A 85 -17.34 0.74 -12.90
N ASP A 86 -17.70 0.08 -13.98
CA ASP A 86 -18.57 -1.08 -13.91
C ASP A 86 -17.80 -2.29 -13.38
N TYR A 87 -18.03 -2.63 -12.11
CA TYR A 87 -17.40 -3.77 -11.45
C TYR A 87 -18.07 -5.10 -11.82
N ASP A 88 -19.29 -5.09 -12.31
CA ASP A 88 -20.04 -6.30 -12.68
C ASP A 88 -19.62 -6.84 -14.05
N LYS A 89 -18.90 -6.05 -14.81
CA LYS A 89 -18.36 -6.48 -16.10
C LYS A 89 -17.38 -7.65 -15.91
N PRO A 90 -17.66 -8.82 -16.53
CA PRO A 90 -16.80 -9.98 -16.38
C PRO A 90 -15.41 -9.72 -16.98
N ARG A 91 -14.37 -10.01 -16.20
CA ARG A 91 -12.97 -9.90 -16.62
C ARG A 91 -12.32 -11.26 -16.45
N TYR A 92 -11.74 -11.76 -17.51
CA TYR A 92 -11.07 -13.07 -17.54
C TYR A 92 -9.56 -12.94 -17.48
N ARG A 93 -8.87 -14.03 -17.21
CA ARG A 93 -7.39 -14.06 -17.21
C ARG A 93 -6.88 -13.64 -18.60
N GLY A 94 -5.99 -12.64 -18.64
CA GLY A 94 -5.49 -12.05 -19.89
C GLY A 94 -6.34 -10.91 -20.44
N TRP A 95 -7.34 -10.43 -19.67
CA TRP A 95 -8.11 -9.24 -20.02
C TRP A 95 -7.19 -8.06 -20.32
N ARG A 96 -7.41 -7.41 -21.46
CA ARG A 96 -6.72 -6.17 -21.79
C ARG A 96 -7.47 -5.00 -21.19
N ILE A 97 -6.78 -4.24 -20.35
CA ILE A 97 -7.32 -3.03 -19.70
C ILE A 97 -7.75 -2.04 -20.79
N THR A 98 -9.00 -1.60 -20.75
CA THR A 98 -9.54 -0.58 -21.65
C THR A 98 -9.00 0.81 -21.30
N GLU A 99 -9.14 1.78 -22.20
CA GLU A 99 -8.76 3.18 -21.91
C GLU A 99 -9.59 3.78 -20.77
N GLU A 100 -10.85 3.43 -20.64
CA GLU A 100 -11.71 3.86 -19.52
C GLU A 100 -11.22 3.27 -18.19
N GLU A 101 -10.91 1.98 -18.17
CA GLU A 101 -10.34 1.32 -16.97
C GLU A 101 -8.98 1.90 -16.61
N ARG A 102 -8.16 2.21 -17.60
CA ARG A 102 -6.86 2.87 -17.41
C ARG A 102 -7.03 4.27 -16.83
N ALA A 103 -7.96 5.06 -17.36
CA ALA A 103 -8.27 6.39 -16.85
C ALA A 103 -8.77 6.34 -15.41
N TYR A 104 -9.63 5.36 -15.09
CA TYR A 104 -10.13 5.12 -13.75
C TYR A 104 -8.98 4.84 -12.76
N ILE A 105 -8.12 3.86 -13.06
CA ILE A 105 -6.99 3.48 -12.22
C ILE A 105 -6.04 4.68 -12.02
N LYS A 106 -5.70 5.36 -13.11
CA LYS A 106 -4.82 6.55 -13.07
C LYS A 106 -5.40 7.64 -12.18
N ASN A 107 -6.69 7.89 -12.26
CA ASN A 107 -7.38 8.90 -11.49
C ASN A 107 -7.36 8.57 -9.98
N ASP A 108 -7.68 7.34 -9.61
CA ASP A 108 -7.64 6.90 -8.21
C ASP A 108 -6.23 7.01 -7.62
N VAL A 109 -5.21 6.59 -8.37
CA VAL A 109 -3.81 6.72 -7.96
C VAL A 109 -3.41 8.18 -7.78
N LEU A 110 -3.83 9.08 -8.70
CA LEU A 110 -3.51 10.51 -8.60
C LEU A 110 -4.17 11.18 -7.40
N ILE A 111 -5.40 10.82 -7.06
CA ILE A 111 -6.08 11.33 -5.87
C ILE A 111 -5.26 10.99 -4.62
N MET A 112 -4.92 9.71 -4.46
CA MET A 112 -4.15 9.24 -3.31
C MET A 112 -2.74 9.85 -3.26
N ALA A 113 -2.05 9.94 -4.40
CA ALA A 113 -0.72 10.52 -4.48
C ALA A 113 -0.73 12.02 -4.08
N LYS A 114 -1.71 12.78 -4.54
CA LYS A 114 -1.86 14.20 -4.16
C LYS A 114 -2.18 14.37 -2.68
N ALA A 115 -3.07 13.55 -2.12
CA ALA A 115 -3.40 13.58 -0.71
C ALA A 115 -2.19 13.23 0.16
N LEU A 116 -1.45 12.18 -0.17
CA LEU A 116 -0.22 11.80 0.51
C LEU A 116 0.86 12.89 0.41
N ASN A 117 0.96 13.56 -0.73
CA ASN A 117 1.90 14.68 -0.91
C ASN A 117 1.62 15.83 0.06
N VAL A 118 0.34 16.18 0.24
CA VAL A 118 -0.06 17.19 1.23
C VAL A 118 0.33 16.75 2.63
N ILE A 119 -0.01 15.50 3.01
CA ILE A 119 0.31 14.95 4.33
C ILE A 119 1.81 14.94 4.59
N PHE A 120 2.61 14.54 3.62
CA PHE A 120 4.07 14.48 3.77
C PHE A 120 4.71 15.87 3.77
N SER A 121 4.15 16.85 3.06
CA SER A 121 4.60 18.24 3.11
C SER A 121 4.37 18.89 4.47
N GLU A 122 3.39 18.39 5.23
CA GLU A 122 3.13 18.80 6.61
C GLU A 122 3.93 17.96 7.65
N ASP A 123 4.92 17.22 7.23
CA ASP A 123 5.77 16.34 8.04
C ASP A 123 5.00 15.22 8.77
N LEU A 124 3.82 14.85 8.25
CA LEU A 124 2.96 13.79 8.77
C LEU A 124 3.38 12.41 8.22
N THR A 125 4.64 12.06 8.36
CA THR A 125 5.22 10.83 7.78
C THR A 125 5.00 9.57 8.61
N LYS A 126 4.44 9.67 9.83
CA LYS A 126 4.26 8.53 10.75
C LYS A 126 2.89 7.87 10.58
N MET A 127 2.86 6.55 10.65
CA MET A 127 1.67 5.71 10.45
C MET A 127 0.50 5.97 11.40
N THR A 128 0.73 6.62 12.54
CA THR A 128 -0.33 6.94 13.51
C THR A 128 -0.19 8.37 14.02
N ARG A 129 -1.30 9.09 14.05
CA ARG A 129 -1.37 10.45 14.61
C ARG A 129 -0.95 10.52 16.09
N ALA A 130 -1.10 9.42 16.85
CA ALA A 130 -0.80 9.36 18.27
C ALA A 130 0.69 9.58 18.61
N ARG A 131 1.61 9.45 17.66
CA ARG A 131 3.06 9.70 17.89
C ARG A 131 3.48 11.15 17.75
N LYS A 132 2.59 12.07 17.40
CA LYS A 132 2.92 13.51 17.28
C LYS A 132 2.73 14.31 18.57
N CYS A 133 2.13 13.76 19.61
CA CYS A 133 1.86 14.46 20.87
C CYS A 133 2.92 14.20 21.96
N THR A 134 4.15 13.99 21.61
CA THR A 134 5.27 14.07 22.57
C THR A 134 6.08 15.31 22.22
N CYS A 135 5.58 16.43 22.74
CA CYS A 135 6.40 17.61 22.95
C CYS A 135 7.42 17.32 24.04
#